data_11d2dd6ec1dd7b051f2a36d5990cb2a4
#
_entry.id   11d2dd6ec1dd7b051f2a36d5990cb2a4
#
_cell.length_a   1.000
_cell.length_b   1.000
_cell.length_c   1.000
_cell.angle_alpha   90.00
_cell.angle_beta   90.00
_cell.angle_gamma   90.00
#
_symmetry.space_group_name_H-M   'P 1'
#
loop_
_entity.id
_entity.type
_entity.pdbx_description
1 polymer ?
#
loop_
_entity_poly.entity_id
_entity_poly.type
_entity_poly.pdbx_seq_one_letter_code
_entity_poly.pdbx_strand_id
1 'polypeptide(L)'
;MNKSINLSEILDEAMSAFAGENYAQSIRLLTEVLAHDPRHGLAMSARGAAFFKMNNLNAALADFNRTIELSPGHARAYHLRGLVREKLADDRGALSDFNSALALDPEYGAAYYSRANLYGKMGRSEDASEDMQMVTMLSARNTESLVGSANVWRTHHMRVEEMMETELNR
;
A
#
# COMPACT_ATOMS: atom_id res chain seq x y z
N MET A 1 -37.75 2.53 -9.18
CA MET A 1 -36.83 3.57 -8.76
C MET A 1 -35.44 2.95 -8.75
N ASN A 2 -34.61 3.20 -9.75
CA ASN A 2 -33.20 2.75 -9.73
C ASN A 2 -32.48 3.58 -8.65
N LYS A 3 -32.13 2.97 -7.53
CA LYS A 3 -31.25 3.58 -6.56
C LYS A 3 -29.89 3.71 -7.27
N SER A 4 -29.47 4.92 -7.57
CA SER A 4 -28.11 5.15 -8.11
C SER A 4 -27.13 4.52 -7.13
N ILE A 5 -26.32 3.57 -7.62
CA ILE A 5 -25.32 2.89 -6.82
C ILE A 5 -24.29 3.97 -6.41
N ASN A 6 -24.17 4.18 -5.10
CA ASN A 6 -23.17 5.11 -4.58
C ASN A 6 -21.84 4.35 -4.37
N LEU A 7 -20.97 4.41 -5.37
CA LEU A 7 -19.66 3.72 -5.31
C LEU A 7 -18.78 4.19 -4.13
N SER A 8 -18.96 5.44 -3.68
CA SER A 8 -18.24 5.95 -2.51
C SER A 8 -18.69 5.23 -1.22
N GLU A 9 -19.99 5.01 -1.03
CA GLU A 9 -20.50 4.28 0.13
C GLU A 9 -20.00 2.83 0.15
N ILE A 10 -19.98 2.16 -1.01
CA ILE A 10 -19.45 0.80 -1.12
C ILE A 10 -17.96 0.76 -0.81
N LEU A 11 -17.21 1.76 -1.29
CA LEU A 11 -15.77 1.87 -1.01
C LEU A 11 -15.52 2.09 0.48
N ASP A 12 -16.28 2.96 1.15
CA ASP A 12 -16.17 3.21 2.58
C ASP A 12 -16.47 1.95 3.40
N GLU A 13 -17.52 1.21 3.03
CA GLU A 13 -17.83 -0.06 3.67
C GLU A 13 -16.73 -1.09 3.45
N ALA A 14 -16.17 -1.16 2.24
CA ALA A 14 -15.07 -2.04 1.92
C ALA A 14 -13.82 -1.75 2.77
N MET A 15 -13.50 -0.47 2.98
CA MET A 15 -12.37 -0.05 3.80
C MET A 15 -12.62 -0.29 5.29
N SER A 16 -13.85 -0.09 5.75
CA SER A 16 -14.25 -0.46 7.11
C SER A 16 -14.12 -1.97 7.35
N ALA A 17 -14.53 -2.79 6.38
CA ALA A 17 -14.36 -4.23 6.43
C ALA A 17 -12.88 -4.63 6.45
N PHE A 18 -12.02 -3.93 5.66
CA PHE A 18 -10.58 -4.15 5.67
C PHE A 18 -9.97 -3.84 7.04
N ALA A 19 -10.29 -2.68 7.62
CA ALA A 19 -9.81 -2.27 8.94
C ALA A 19 -10.30 -3.21 10.07
N GLY A 20 -11.48 -3.80 9.91
CA GLY A 20 -12.02 -4.84 10.79
C GLY A 20 -11.52 -6.25 10.48
N GLU A 21 -10.47 -6.39 9.67
CA GLU A 21 -9.86 -7.67 9.25
C GLU A 21 -10.82 -8.62 8.49
N ASN A 22 -12.00 -8.13 8.11
CA ASN A 22 -12.92 -8.90 7.27
C ASN A 22 -12.56 -8.77 5.79
N TYR A 23 -11.39 -9.32 5.45
CA TYR A 23 -10.82 -9.20 4.09
C TYR A 23 -11.70 -9.83 3.02
N ALA A 24 -12.43 -10.89 3.34
CA ALA A 24 -13.35 -11.53 2.40
C ALA A 24 -14.50 -10.59 2.01
N GLN A 25 -15.07 -9.87 2.96
CA GLN A 25 -16.10 -8.86 2.69
C GLN A 25 -15.53 -7.68 1.92
N SER A 26 -14.36 -7.18 2.34
CA SER A 26 -13.64 -6.11 1.63
C SER A 26 -13.42 -6.46 0.15
N ILE A 27 -12.89 -7.66 -0.15
CA ILE A 27 -12.68 -8.12 -1.53
C ILE A 27 -13.97 -8.13 -2.33
N ARG A 28 -15.07 -8.61 -1.74
CA ARG A 28 -16.37 -8.66 -2.41
C ARG A 28 -16.85 -7.26 -2.80
N LEU A 29 -16.81 -6.32 -1.85
CA LEU A 29 -17.25 -4.93 -2.05
C LEU A 29 -16.35 -4.21 -3.06
N LEU A 30 -15.02 -4.37 -2.97
CA LEU A 30 -14.08 -3.79 -3.92
C LEU A 30 -14.25 -4.38 -5.33
N THR A 31 -14.62 -5.64 -5.43
CA THR A 31 -14.92 -6.27 -6.72
C THR A 31 -16.20 -5.70 -7.33
N GLU A 32 -17.20 -5.35 -6.51
CA GLU A 32 -18.41 -4.63 -6.96
C GLU A 32 -18.05 -3.23 -7.47
N VAL A 33 -17.22 -2.46 -6.75
CA VAL A 33 -16.72 -1.15 -7.23
C VAL A 33 -16.03 -1.31 -8.59
N LEU A 34 -15.15 -2.29 -8.73
CA LEU A 34 -14.40 -2.54 -9.96
C LEU A 34 -15.26 -3.09 -11.12
N ALA A 35 -16.41 -3.68 -10.82
CA ALA A 35 -17.39 -4.04 -11.85
C ALA A 35 -18.04 -2.81 -12.49
N HIS A 36 -18.20 -1.72 -11.73
CA HIS A 36 -18.76 -0.45 -12.20
C HIS A 36 -17.68 0.48 -12.77
N ASP A 37 -16.50 0.51 -12.16
CA ASP A 37 -15.33 1.28 -12.61
C ASP A 37 -14.08 0.39 -12.65
N PRO A 38 -13.81 -0.30 -13.77
CA PRO A 38 -12.65 -1.17 -13.92
C PRO A 38 -11.28 -0.46 -13.87
N ARG A 39 -11.28 0.87 -13.83
CA ARG A 39 -10.06 1.69 -13.75
C ARG A 39 -9.90 2.40 -12.40
N HIS A 40 -10.71 2.07 -11.43
CA HIS A 40 -10.66 2.65 -10.09
C HIS A 40 -9.39 2.16 -9.36
N GLY A 41 -8.30 2.91 -9.48
CA GLY A 41 -6.97 2.53 -8.98
C GLY A 41 -6.94 2.26 -7.47
N LEU A 42 -7.63 3.08 -6.66
CA LEU A 42 -7.71 2.89 -5.21
C LEU A 42 -8.42 1.57 -4.85
N ALA A 43 -9.57 1.28 -5.46
CA ALA A 43 -10.29 0.04 -5.20
C ALA A 43 -9.47 -1.20 -5.58
N MET A 44 -8.72 -1.10 -6.69
CA MET A 44 -7.83 -2.17 -7.15
C MET A 44 -6.67 -2.38 -6.19
N SER A 45 -6.00 -1.30 -5.77
CA SER A 45 -4.91 -1.37 -4.80
C SER A 45 -5.39 -1.92 -3.44
N ALA A 46 -6.56 -1.48 -2.96
CA ALA A 46 -7.16 -1.97 -1.73
C ALA A 46 -7.52 -3.46 -1.82
N ARG A 47 -8.07 -3.92 -2.96
CA ARG A 47 -8.36 -5.34 -3.16
C ARG A 47 -7.10 -6.19 -3.20
N GLY A 48 -6.05 -5.69 -3.86
CA GLY A 48 -4.72 -6.32 -3.85
C GLY A 48 -4.18 -6.47 -2.42
N ALA A 49 -4.32 -5.44 -1.59
CA ALA A 49 -3.93 -5.48 -0.18
C ALA A 49 -4.74 -6.53 0.62
N ALA A 50 -6.06 -6.60 0.41
CA ALA A 50 -6.90 -7.61 1.05
C ALA A 50 -6.54 -9.04 0.60
N PHE A 51 -6.24 -9.26 -0.68
CA PHE A 51 -5.72 -10.53 -1.16
C PHE A 51 -4.37 -10.90 -0.53
N PHE A 52 -3.47 -9.92 -0.36
CA PHE A 52 -2.19 -10.12 0.31
C PHE A 52 -2.36 -10.58 1.75
N LYS A 53 -3.27 -9.95 2.52
CA LYS A 53 -3.59 -10.34 3.89
C LYS A 53 -4.17 -11.77 3.97
N MET A 54 -4.96 -12.17 2.98
CA MET A 54 -5.45 -13.54 2.84
C MET A 54 -4.43 -14.53 2.26
N ASN A 55 -3.18 -14.11 2.07
CA ASN A 55 -2.12 -14.89 1.45
C ASN A 55 -2.44 -15.36 0.01
N ASN A 56 -3.37 -14.68 -0.67
CA ASN A 56 -3.64 -14.91 -2.09
C ASN A 56 -2.69 -14.05 -2.94
N LEU A 57 -1.43 -14.45 -2.94
CA LEU A 57 -0.33 -13.65 -3.49
C LEU A 57 -0.46 -13.41 -5.01
N ASN A 58 -0.99 -14.39 -5.76
CA ASN A 58 -1.16 -14.23 -7.20
C ASN A 58 -2.24 -13.20 -7.56
N ALA A 59 -3.36 -13.19 -6.83
CA ALA A 59 -4.41 -12.20 -7.03
C ALA A 59 -3.93 -10.79 -6.61
N ALA A 60 -3.20 -10.68 -5.50
CA ALA A 60 -2.59 -9.44 -5.06
C ALA A 60 -1.62 -8.87 -6.12
N LEU A 61 -0.75 -9.74 -6.67
CA LEU A 61 0.22 -9.36 -7.71
C LEU A 61 -0.49 -8.85 -8.97
N ALA A 62 -1.58 -9.51 -9.39
CA ALA A 62 -2.37 -9.09 -10.55
C ALA A 62 -2.98 -7.69 -10.36
N ASP A 63 -3.57 -7.43 -9.18
CA ASP A 63 -4.16 -6.13 -8.86
C ASP A 63 -3.11 -5.02 -8.81
N PHE A 64 -1.96 -5.25 -8.16
CA PHE A 64 -0.89 -4.25 -8.12
C PHE A 64 -0.24 -4.01 -9.48
N ASN A 65 -0.05 -5.04 -10.30
CA ASN A 65 0.42 -4.86 -11.67
C ASN A 65 -0.53 -3.95 -12.44
N ARG A 66 -1.83 -4.19 -12.34
CA ARG A 66 -2.82 -3.38 -13.03
C ARG A 66 -2.89 -1.95 -12.49
N THR A 67 -2.72 -1.77 -11.17
CA THR A 67 -2.63 -0.44 -10.56
C THR A 67 -1.44 0.35 -11.13
N ILE A 68 -0.28 -0.29 -11.27
CA ILE A 68 0.94 0.34 -11.81
C ILE A 68 0.77 0.67 -13.31
N GLU A 69 0.14 -0.22 -14.09
CA GLU A 69 -0.18 0.06 -15.50
C GLU A 69 -1.06 1.30 -15.68
N LEU A 70 -2.06 1.47 -14.80
CA LEU A 70 -2.97 2.61 -14.83
C LEU A 70 -2.34 3.89 -14.27
N SER A 71 -1.44 3.76 -13.32
CA SER A 71 -0.80 4.86 -12.60
C SER A 71 0.67 4.56 -12.32
N PRO A 72 1.57 4.73 -13.33
CA PRO A 72 2.99 4.41 -13.19
C PRO A 72 3.73 5.27 -12.14
N GLY A 73 3.16 6.40 -11.74
CA GLY A 73 3.69 7.29 -10.69
C GLY A 73 3.25 6.94 -9.26
N HIS A 74 2.53 5.83 -9.06
CA HIS A 74 1.97 5.47 -7.76
C HIS A 74 2.99 4.70 -6.91
N ALA A 75 3.83 5.40 -6.15
CA ALA A 75 4.92 4.82 -5.34
C ALA A 75 4.45 3.66 -4.45
N ARG A 76 3.30 3.82 -3.78
CA ARG A 76 2.74 2.81 -2.89
C ARG A 76 2.42 1.49 -3.61
N ALA A 77 1.95 1.52 -4.85
CA ALA A 77 1.65 0.31 -5.60
C ALA A 77 2.91 -0.52 -5.87
N TYR A 78 4.04 0.13 -6.14
CA TYR A 78 5.33 -0.55 -6.23
C TYR A 78 5.75 -1.15 -4.89
N HIS A 79 5.64 -0.41 -3.79
CA HIS A 79 5.96 -0.92 -2.47
C HIS A 79 5.13 -2.18 -2.14
N LEU A 80 3.81 -2.12 -2.31
CA LEU A 80 2.92 -3.24 -2.03
C LEU A 80 3.20 -4.45 -2.94
N ARG A 81 3.52 -4.22 -4.23
CA ARG A 81 3.94 -5.30 -5.12
C ARG A 81 5.27 -5.91 -4.67
N GLY A 82 6.20 -5.09 -4.20
CA GLY A 82 7.47 -5.53 -3.62
C GLY A 82 7.26 -6.47 -2.44
N LEU A 83 6.34 -6.14 -1.51
CA LEU A 83 5.98 -7.01 -0.39
C LEU A 83 5.40 -8.37 -0.85
N VAL A 84 4.57 -8.36 -1.89
CA VAL A 84 4.05 -9.61 -2.49
C VAL A 84 5.18 -10.44 -3.07
N ARG A 85 6.10 -9.82 -3.84
CA ARG A 85 7.25 -10.49 -4.44
C ARG A 85 8.19 -11.07 -3.39
N GLU A 86 8.45 -10.34 -2.31
CA GLU A 86 9.24 -10.83 -1.18
C GLU A 86 8.62 -12.10 -0.57
N LYS A 87 7.29 -12.12 -0.37
CA LYS A 87 6.60 -13.33 0.09
C LYS A 87 6.65 -14.49 -0.90
N LEU A 88 6.77 -14.20 -2.17
CA LEU A 88 6.96 -15.19 -3.24
C LEU A 88 8.44 -15.61 -3.40
N ALA A 89 9.33 -15.14 -2.54
CA ALA A 89 10.78 -15.34 -2.59
C ALA A 89 11.45 -14.77 -3.87
N ASP A 90 10.79 -13.80 -4.54
CA ASP A 90 11.38 -12.99 -5.61
C ASP A 90 12.06 -11.75 -5.00
N ASP A 91 13.15 -11.97 -4.26
CA ASP A 91 13.86 -10.91 -3.56
C ASP A 91 14.43 -9.85 -4.52
N ARG A 92 14.82 -10.27 -5.74
CA ARG A 92 15.32 -9.32 -6.76
C ARG A 92 14.20 -8.42 -7.29
N GLY A 93 13.04 -8.99 -7.57
CA GLY A 93 11.87 -8.24 -7.99
C GLY A 93 11.36 -7.31 -6.88
N ALA A 94 11.36 -7.77 -5.63
CA ALA A 94 11.00 -6.96 -4.48
C ALA A 94 11.93 -5.75 -4.31
N LEU A 95 13.25 -5.96 -4.39
CA LEU A 95 14.24 -4.89 -4.31
C LEU A 95 14.06 -3.86 -5.43
N SER A 96 13.81 -4.31 -6.66
CA SER A 96 13.50 -3.43 -7.80
C SER A 96 12.27 -2.58 -7.56
N ASP A 97 11.22 -3.17 -6.98
CA ASP A 97 9.97 -2.47 -6.68
C ASP A 97 10.16 -1.45 -5.55
N PHE A 98 10.86 -1.79 -4.46
CA PHE A 98 11.17 -0.83 -3.39
C PHE A 98 12.01 0.34 -3.90
N ASN A 99 12.98 0.08 -4.77
CA ASN A 99 13.75 1.13 -5.42
C ASN A 99 12.86 2.05 -6.29
N SER A 100 11.93 1.47 -7.03
CA SER A 100 10.98 2.25 -7.84
C SER A 100 10.06 3.11 -6.96
N ALA A 101 9.57 2.57 -5.85
CA ALA A 101 8.77 3.32 -4.89
C ALA A 101 9.53 4.52 -4.32
N LEU A 102 10.81 4.33 -3.94
CA LEU A 102 11.65 5.39 -3.39
C LEU A 102 12.14 6.40 -4.43
N ALA A 103 12.26 6.00 -5.69
CA ALA A 103 12.53 6.93 -6.79
C ALA A 103 11.34 7.86 -7.07
N LEU A 104 10.12 7.37 -6.87
CA LEU A 104 8.88 8.13 -7.02
C LEU A 104 8.55 8.99 -5.79
N ASP A 105 8.83 8.45 -4.60
CA ASP A 105 8.62 9.13 -3.33
C ASP A 105 9.84 8.90 -2.40
N PRO A 106 10.81 9.82 -2.40
CA PRO A 106 12.00 9.73 -1.55
C PRO A 106 11.73 9.87 -0.04
N GLU A 107 10.49 10.23 0.35
CA GLU A 107 10.08 10.35 1.74
C GLU A 107 9.22 9.16 2.22
N TYR A 108 9.09 8.14 1.40
CA TYR A 108 8.25 6.97 1.71
C TYR A 108 8.95 6.03 2.72
N GLY A 109 8.83 6.34 4.00
CA GLY A 109 9.50 5.62 5.11
C GLY A 109 9.21 4.12 5.14
N ALA A 110 7.99 3.68 4.80
CA ALA A 110 7.64 2.26 4.77
C ALA A 110 8.43 1.48 3.70
N ALA A 111 8.73 2.11 2.56
CA ALA A 111 9.54 1.47 1.52
C ALA A 111 11.01 1.33 1.95
N TYR A 112 11.57 2.33 2.66
CA TYR A 112 12.89 2.19 3.28
C TYR A 112 12.92 1.06 4.29
N TYR A 113 11.93 1.00 5.19
CA TYR A 113 11.86 -0.07 6.20
C TYR A 113 11.80 -1.45 5.55
N SER A 114 10.95 -1.64 4.54
CA SER A 114 10.84 -2.92 3.83
C SER A 114 12.12 -3.28 3.10
N ARG A 115 12.79 -2.30 2.46
CA ARG A 115 14.06 -2.53 1.77
C ARG A 115 15.20 -2.84 2.74
N ALA A 116 15.25 -2.18 3.89
CA ALA A 116 16.20 -2.49 4.96
C ALA A 116 16.08 -3.94 5.45
N ASN A 117 14.84 -4.40 5.68
CA ASN A 117 14.60 -5.78 6.08
C ASN A 117 15.07 -6.77 5.00
N LEU A 118 14.80 -6.47 3.74
CA LEU A 118 15.23 -7.30 2.62
C LEU A 118 16.76 -7.32 2.50
N TYR A 119 17.44 -6.17 2.65
CA TYR A 119 18.90 -6.10 2.69
C TYR A 119 19.47 -6.92 3.84
N GLY A 120 18.86 -6.86 5.04
CA GLY A 120 19.25 -7.71 6.17
C GLY A 120 19.18 -9.20 5.86
N LYS A 121 18.10 -9.67 5.22
CA LYS A 121 17.96 -11.06 4.75
C LYS A 121 19.03 -11.45 3.72
N MET A 122 19.45 -10.49 2.88
CA MET A 122 20.49 -10.70 1.86
C MET A 122 21.92 -10.59 2.43
N GLY A 123 22.10 -10.32 3.72
CA GLY A 123 23.41 -10.13 4.36
C GLY A 123 24.07 -8.76 4.06
N ARG A 124 23.32 -7.81 3.49
CA ARG A 124 23.76 -6.45 3.13
C ARG A 124 23.52 -5.50 4.29
N SER A 125 24.26 -5.68 5.38
CA SER A 125 24.02 -4.98 6.66
C SER A 125 24.29 -3.47 6.59
N GLU A 126 25.23 -3.01 5.77
CA GLU A 126 25.50 -1.58 5.59
C GLU A 126 24.32 -0.88 4.92
N ASP A 127 23.83 -1.42 3.79
CA ASP A 127 22.65 -0.88 3.09
C ASP A 127 21.40 -0.90 3.99
N ALA A 128 21.22 -1.96 4.78
CA ALA A 128 20.13 -2.04 5.73
C ALA A 128 20.19 -0.95 6.81
N SER A 129 21.42 -0.65 7.31
CA SER A 129 21.64 0.41 8.29
C SER A 129 21.36 1.80 7.72
N GLU A 130 21.76 2.06 6.48
CA GLU A 130 21.49 3.33 5.80
C GLU A 130 19.98 3.56 5.65
N ASP A 131 19.25 2.56 5.19
CA ASP A 131 17.78 2.65 5.06
C ASP A 131 17.10 2.86 6.42
N MET A 132 17.54 2.19 7.48
CA MET A 132 17.00 2.38 8.83
C MET A 132 17.30 3.78 9.40
N GLN A 133 18.42 4.39 9.05
CA GLN A 133 18.71 5.79 9.38
C GLN A 133 17.71 6.72 8.68
N MET A 134 17.38 6.46 7.41
CA MET A 134 16.35 7.22 6.69
C MET A 134 14.97 7.08 7.36
N VAL A 135 14.58 5.87 7.78
CA VAL A 135 13.33 5.66 8.53
C VAL A 135 13.30 6.51 9.81
N THR A 136 14.39 6.50 10.57
CA THR A 136 14.48 7.28 11.82
C THR A 136 14.39 8.79 11.57
N MET A 137 15.09 9.28 10.56
CA MET A 137 15.09 10.71 10.18
C MET A 137 13.69 11.16 9.71
N LEU A 138 13.04 10.37 8.88
CA LEU A 138 11.68 10.69 8.38
C LEU A 138 10.65 10.66 9.52
N SER A 139 10.76 9.71 10.44
CA SER A 139 9.88 9.62 11.62
C SER A 139 10.04 10.82 12.54
N ALA A 140 11.28 11.27 12.82
CA ALA A 140 11.54 12.45 13.63
C ALA A 140 10.94 13.71 13.00
N ARG A 141 11.11 13.89 11.68
CA ARG A 141 10.55 15.04 10.96
C ARG A 141 9.01 15.04 10.96
N ASN A 142 8.38 13.88 10.83
CA ASN A 142 6.92 13.78 10.89
C ASN A 142 6.37 14.14 12.29
N THR A 143 7.05 13.77 13.36
CA THR A 143 6.63 14.16 14.72
C THR A 143 6.75 15.66 14.95
N GLU A 144 7.77 16.32 14.45
CA GLU A 144 7.91 17.78 14.52
C GLU A 144 6.82 18.51 13.71
N SER A 145 6.47 17.99 12.53
CA SER A 145 5.40 18.56 11.69
C SER A 145 4.00 18.41 12.34
N LEU A 146 3.74 17.31 13.05
CA LEU A 146 2.47 17.09 13.76
C LEU A 146 2.29 18.03 14.96
N VAL A 147 3.36 18.44 15.61
CA VAL A 147 3.33 19.42 16.70
C VAL A 147 3.07 20.83 16.15
N GLY A 148 3.45 21.12 14.90
CA GLY A 148 3.31 22.43 14.26
C GLY A 148 2.00 22.67 13.48
N SER A 149 1.27 21.63 13.12
CA SER A 149 0.09 21.77 12.24
C SER A 149 -1.12 20.96 12.71
N ALA A 150 -1.85 21.52 13.68
CA ALA A 150 -3.09 20.92 14.18
C ALA A 150 -4.28 20.95 13.19
N ASN A 151 -4.10 21.31 11.91
CA ASN A 151 -5.20 21.57 10.97
C ASN A 151 -4.91 21.19 9.51
N VAL A 152 -4.31 20.03 9.24
CA VAL A 152 -4.33 19.54 7.86
C VAL A 152 -5.50 18.57 7.69
N TRP A 153 -6.52 18.99 6.97
CA TRP A 153 -7.62 18.15 6.54
C TRP A 153 -7.09 17.06 5.61
N ARG A 154 -6.91 15.86 6.15
CA ARG A 154 -6.56 14.70 5.32
C ARG A 154 -7.74 14.39 4.41
N THR A 155 -7.48 14.26 3.13
CA THR A 155 -8.50 13.81 2.20
C THR A 155 -8.95 12.39 2.57
N HIS A 156 -10.18 12.05 2.22
CA HIS A 156 -10.70 10.70 2.42
C HIS A 156 -9.78 9.62 1.81
N HIS A 157 -9.24 9.90 0.62
CA HIS A 157 -8.28 9.05 -0.10
C HIS A 157 -7.01 8.77 0.73
N MET A 158 -6.40 9.81 1.33
CA MET A 158 -5.21 9.66 2.16
C MET A 158 -5.46 8.80 3.42
N ARG A 159 -6.63 8.97 4.06
CA ARG A 159 -7.00 8.13 5.22
C ARG A 159 -7.13 6.66 4.88
N VAL A 160 -7.74 6.36 3.75
CA VAL A 160 -7.90 4.97 3.26
C VAL A 160 -6.53 4.34 3.00
N GLU A 161 -5.64 5.07 2.34
CA GLU A 161 -4.30 4.58 2.05
C GLU A 161 -3.47 4.33 3.31
N GLU A 162 -3.52 5.24 4.30
CA GLU A 162 -2.84 5.06 5.58
C GLU A 162 -3.36 3.85 6.38
N MET A 163 -4.68 3.62 6.37
CA MET A 163 -5.25 2.43 7.02
C MET A 163 -4.72 1.14 6.39
N MET A 164 -4.67 1.07 5.07
CA MET A 164 -4.11 -0.09 4.37
C MET A 164 -2.65 -0.33 4.73
N GLU A 165 -1.85 0.73 4.81
CA GLU A 165 -0.43 0.63 5.13
C GLU A 165 -0.20 0.18 6.58
N THR A 166 -0.95 0.75 7.53
CA THR A 166 -0.85 0.38 8.94
C THR A 166 -1.19 -1.10 9.15
N GLU A 167 -2.23 -1.59 8.49
CA GLU A 167 -2.62 -3.00 8.59
C GLU A 167 -1.66 -3.95 7.85
N LEU A 168 -1.01 -3.50 6.78
CA LEU A 168 -0.03 -4.33 6.06
C LEU A 168 1.29 -4.49 6.81
N ASN A 169 1.64 -3.53 7.68
CA ASN A 169 2.88 -3.54 8.46
C ASN A 169 2.71 -4.19 9.87
N ARG A 170 1.51 -4.64 10.25
CA ARG A 170 1.25 -5.48 11.43
C ARG A 170 1.46 -6.95 11.11
#